data_7b2af97d8d332faaccf9724bab0edf89
#
_entry.id   7b2af97d8d332faaccf9724bab0edf89
#
_cell.length_a   1.000
_cell.length_b   1.000
_cell.length_c   1.000
_cell.angle_alpha   90.00
_cell.angle_beta   90.00
_cell.angle_gamma   90.00
#
_symmetry.space_group_name_H-M   'P 1'
#
loop_
_entity.id
_entity.type
_entity.pdbx_description
1 polymer ?
#
loop_
_entity_poly.entity_id
_entity_poly.type
_entity_poly.pdbx_seq_one_letter_code
_entity_poly.pdbx_strand_id
1 'polypeptide(L)'
;MNFKIKIVFVLLIAGTFSCSHSKSNTHKQVVADRPKADTLDAIGTGLSDSSLFDLVQKQSIRYFMEGAEPVSGCAPERIHTDNDYPDNDKNIITSGGTGFGVMSILVGIERNYFTREAGYTQLEKIISFLERADRFHGAWPHWWNGETGKVKPFSKYDDGGDLVETSFLLQGLLCVRQY
;
A
#
# COMPACT_ATOMS: atom_id res chain seq x y z
N MET A 1 24.44 41.22 15.29
CA MET A 1 25.21 40.27 14.46
C MET A 1 24.22 39.64 13.50
N ASN A 2 24.15 40.17 12.25
CA ASN A 2 23.12 39.85 11.26
C ASN A 2 23.56 38.63 10.44
N PHE A 3 22.84 37.50 10.57
CA PHE A 3 23.03 36.34 9.72
C PHE A 3 22.09 36.44 8.50
N LYS A 4 22.65 36.74 7.34
CA LYS A 4 21.92 36.69 6.05
C LYS A 4 21.96 35.27 5.50
N ILE A 5 20.82 34.62 5.48
CA ILE A 5 20.61 33.31 4.80
C ILE A 5 20.51 33.59 3.29
N LYS A 6 21.47 33.10 2.51
CA LYS A 6 21.41 33.06 1.04
C LYS A 6 20.69 31.82 0.61
N ILE A 7 19.50 31.98 0.04
CA ILE A 7 18.75 30.89 -0.65
C ILE A 7 19.37 30.77 -2.05
N VAL A 8 19.96 29.62 -2.34
CA VAL A 8 20.46 29.27 -3.68
C VAL A 8 19.36 28.53 -4.42
N PHE A 9 18.80 29.15 -5.45
CA PHE A 9 17.93 28.52 -6.42
C PHE A 9 18.77 27.66 -7.37
N VAL A 10 18.55 26.34 -7.38
CA VAL A 10 19.09 25.44 -8.41
C VAL A 10 18.05 25.30 -9.52
N LEU A 11 18.36 25.89 -10.68
CA LEU A 11 17.61 25.69 -11.92
C LEU A 11 17.94 24.31 -12.50
N LEU A 12 16.95 23.44 -12.59
CA LEU A 12 17.03 22.18 -13.33
C LEU A 12 16.79 22.45 -14.84
N ILE A 13 17.82 22.29 -15.61
CA ILE A 13 17.76 22.32 -17.08
C ILE A 13 17.31 20.93 -17.55
N ALA A 14 16.13 20.85 -18.15
CA ALA A 14 15.62 19.66 -18.79
C ALA A 14 16.35 19.44 -20.15
N GLY A 15 17.24 18.47 -20.18
CA GLY A 15 17.85 17.99 -21.43
C GLY A 15 16.93 17.00 -22.14
N THR A 16 16.51 17.33 -23.36
CA THR A 16 15.77 16.43 -24.24
C THR A 16 16.73 15.40 -24.86
N PHE A 17 16.63 14.15 -24.44
CA PHE A 17 17.26 13.04 -25.14
C PHE A 17 16.32 12.48 -26.19
N SER A 18 16.69 12.69 -27.46
CA SER A 18 16.11 12.04 -28.63
C SER A 18 16.58 10.58 -28.68
N CYS A 19 15.67 9.63 -28.60
CA CYS A 19 15.99 8.21 -28.73
C CYS A 19 15.73 7.74 -30.16
N SER A 20 16.83 7.34 -30.82
CA SER A 20 16.89 6.73 -32.14
C SER A 20 16.25 5.34 -32.16
N HIS A 21 15.50 5.07 -33.22
CA HIS A 21 14.89 3.77 -33.55
C HIS A 21 15.92 2.65 -33.70
N SER A 22 15.72 1.55 -32.98
CA SER A 22 16.25 0.24 -33.37
C SER A 22 15.09 -0.75 -33.58
N LYS A 23 15.10 -1.40 -34.71
CA LYS A 23 14.08 -2.35 -35.18
C LYS A 23 14.25 -3.73 -34.54
N SER A 24 13.09 -4.36 -34.32
CA SER A 24 12.82 -5.80 -34.41
C SER A 24 13.25 -6.73 -33.27
N ASN A 25 12.29 -7.27 -32.58
CA ASN A 25 12.06 -8.73 -32.61
C ASN A 25 10.64 -9.07 -32.15
N THR A 26 9.99 -9.88 -32.96
CA THR A 26 8.65 -10.37 -32.85
C THR A 26 8.54 -11.33 -31.64
N HIS A 27 8.20 -10.83 -30.44
CA HIS A 27 7.64 -11.69 -29.41
C HIS A 27 6.13 -11.77 -29.62
N LYS A 28 5.66 -12.97 -29.95
CA LYS A 28 4.25 -13.34 -29.89
C LYS A 28 3.77 -13.07 -28.48
N GLN A 29 3.10 -11.93 -28.33
CA GLN A 29 2.41 -11.57 -27.10
C GLN A 29 1.23 -12.54 -26.96
N VAL A 30 1.33 -13.44 -25.99
CA VAL A 30 0.16 -14.18 -25.50
C VAL A 30 -0.72 -13.13 -24.85
N VAL A 31 -1.72 -12.68 -25.58
CA VAL A 31 -2.80 -11.84 -25.02
C VAL A 31 -3.54 -12.74 -24.04
N ALA A 32 -3.20 -12.63 -22.76
CA ALA A 32 -4.04 -13.18 -21.70
C ALA A 32 -5.44 -12.61 -21.89
N ASP A 33 -6.42 -13.49 -21.92
CA ASP A 33 -7.83 -13.21 -22.13
C ASP A 33 -8.26 -12.17 -21.07
N ARG A 34 -8.36 -10.89 -21.48
CA ARG A 34 -9.00 -9.88 -20.63
C ARG A 34 -10.43 -10.33 -20.44
N PRO A 35 -10.95 -10.34 -19.20
CA PRO A 35 -12.37 -10.55 -19.01
C PRO A 35 -13.11 -9.57 -19.93
N LYS A 36 -14.01 -10.12 -20.76
CA LYS A 36 -14.75 -9.35 -21.75
C LYS A 36 -15.43 -8.16 -21.07
N ALA A 37 -15.46 -7.03 -21.78
CA ALA A 37 -16.06 -5.77 -21.37
C ALA A 37 -17.52 -5.88 -20.84
N ASP A 38 -18.18 -6.98 -21.10
CA ASP A 38 -19.56 -7.26 -20.69
C ASP A 38 -19.81 -7.25 -19.17
N THR A 39 -18.75 -7.40 -18.35
CA THR A 39 -18.86 -7.28 -16.88
C THR A 39 -18.76 -5.84 -16.38
N LEU A 40 -18.13 -4.95 -17.14
CA LEU A 40 -18.04 -3.52 -16.78
C LEU A 40 -19.31 -2.75 -17.14
N ASP A 41 -19.96 -3.12 -18.24
CA ASP A 41 -21.26 -2.52 -18.64
C ASP A 41 -22.39 -2.88 -17.67
N ALA A 42 -22.33 -4.05 -17.04
CA ALA A 42 -23.35 -4.45 -16.03
C ALA A 42 -23.23 -3.70 -14.70
N ILE A 43 -22.05 -3.12 -14.38
CA ILE A 43 -21.82 -2.35 -13.15
C ILE A 43 -22.15 -0.87 -13.37
N GLY A 44 -22.05 -0.38 -14.60
CA GLY A 44 -22.16 1.06 -14.93
C GLY A 44 -23.56 1.59 -15.23
N THR A 45 -24.55 0.73 -15.51
CA THR A 45 -25.88 1.17 -15.94
C THR A 45 -26.88 1.19 -14.79
N GLY A 46 -26.97 2.31 -14.08
CA GLY A 46 -28.06 2.59 -13.13
C GLY A 46 -27.68 2.97 -11.71
N LEU A 47 -26.39 3.00 -11.36
CA LEU A 47 -25.95 3.49 -10.05
C LEU A 47 -25.87 5.03 -10.07
N SER A 48 -26.36 5.67 -9.00
CA SER A 48 -26.04 7.08 -8.74
C SER A 48 -24.56 7.24 -8.38
N ASP A 49 -24.00 8.44 -8.55
CA ASP A 49 -22.61 8.74 -8.20
C ASP A 49 -22.31 8.38 -6.73
N SER A 50 -23.25 8.64 -5.81
CA SER A 50 -23.09 8.28 -4.41
C SER A 50 -23.06 6.77 -4.18
N SER A 51 -23.89 6.01 -4.90
CA SER A 51 -23.90 4.54 -4.80
C SER A 51 -22.65 3.93 -5.40
N LEU A 52 -22.16 4.49 -6.52
CA LEU A 52 -20.90 4.06 -7.12
C LEU A 52 -19.72 4.34 -6.19
N PHE A 53 -19.69 5.54 -5.60
CA PHE A 53 -18.64 5.93 -4.65
C PHE A 53 -18.61 5.01 -3.41
N ASP A 54 -19.80 4.70 -2.85
CA ASP A 54 -19.92 3.78 -1.72
C ASP A 54 -19.43 2.37 -2.09
N LEU A 55 -19.80 1.87 -3.27
CA LEU A 55 -19.35 0.59 -3.78
C LEU A 55 -17.83 0.54 -3.94
N VAL A 56 -17.23 1.58 -4.54
CA VAL A 56 -15.77 1.66 -4.73
C VAL A 56 -15.05 1.67 -3.38
N GLN A 57 -15.51 2.49 -2.42
CA GLN A 57 -14.92 2.50 -1.08
C GLN A 57 -15.00 1.14 -0.41
N LYS A 58 -16.18 0.51 -0.43
CA LYS A 58 -16.39 -0.80 0.18
C LYS A 58 -15.49 -1.87 -0.44
N GLN A 59 -15.34 -1.89 -1.77
CA GLN A 59 -14.45 -2.84 -2.45
C GLN A 59 -12.97 -2.56 -2.15
N SER A 60 -12.57 -1.29 -2.10
CA SER A 60 -11.17 -0.92 -1.79
C SER A 60 -10.75 -1.32 -0.38
N ILE A 61 -11.65 -1.19 0.60
CA ILE A 61 -11.37 -1.58 2.00
C ILE A 61 -11.15 -3.08 2.15
N ARG A 62 -11.71 -3.91 1.28
CA ARG A 62 -11.49 -5.37 1.30
C ARG A 62 -10.02 -5.74 1.18
N TYR A 63 -9.22 -4.94 0.46
CA TYR A 63 -7.78 -5.16 0.39
C TYR A 63 -7.13 -5.17 1.78
N PHE A 64 -7.58 -4.30 2.68
CA PHE A 64 -7.02 -4.14 4.03
C PHE A 64 -7.68 -5.04 5.09
N MET A 65 -8.81 -5.63 4.78
CA MET A 65 -9.51 -6.54 5.70
C MET A 65 -9.37 -8.00 5.28
N GLU A 66 -9.85 -8.31 4.07
CA GLU A 66 -9.85 -9.68 3.55
C GLU A 66 -8.49 -10.05 2.94
N GLY A 67 -7.82 -9.06 2.33
CA GLY A 67 -6.50 -9.22 1.71
C GLY A 67 -5.33 -9.02 2.67
N ALA A 68 -5.58 -8.63 3.93
CA ALA A 68 -4.53 -8.44 4.93
C ALA A 68 -3.70 -9.72 5.13
N GLU A 69 -2.41 -9.55 5.40
CA GLU A 69 -1.54 -10.68 5.71
C GLU A 69 -2.03 -11.36 7.01
N PRO A 70 -2.24 -12.69 7.01
CA PRO A 70 -3.01 -13.36 8.06
C PRO A 70 -2.42 -13.29 9.48
N VAL A 71 -1.08 -13.23 9.62
CA VAL A 71 -0.41 -13.23 10.92
C VAL A 71 -0.28 -11.83 11.48
N SER A 72 0.17 -10.87 10.66
CA SER A 72 0.38 -9.48 11.07
C SER A 72 -0.89 -8.62 11.04
N GLY A 73 -1.83 -8.94 10.17
CA GLY A 73 -2.97 -8.09 9.85
C GLY A 73 -2.61 -6.87 8.99
N CYS A 74 -1.35 -6.70 8.61
CA CYS A 74 -0.85 -5.58 7.84
C CYS A 74 -1.19 -5.69 6.35
N ALA A 75 -1.08 -4.57 5.64
CA ALA A 75 -1.30 -4.51 4.21
C ALA A 75 -0.18 -5.24 3.45
N PRO A 76 -0.50 -6.21 2.58
CA PRO A 76 0.49 -6.84 1.73
C PRO A 76 1.09 -5.82 0.76
N GLU A 77 2.28 -6.09 0.25
CA GLU A 77 2.87 -5.28 -0.82
C GLU A 77 2.01 -5.36 -2.08
N ARG A 78 1.53 -6.56 -2.40
CA ARG A 78 0.64 -6.84 -3.53
C ARG A 78 -0.16 -8.11 -3.29
N ILE A 79 -1.21 -8.28 -4.09
CA ILE A 79 -1.97 -9.53 -4.16
C ILE A 79 -1.94 -10.01 -5.61
N HIS A 80 -1.42 -11.22 -5.81
CA HIS A 80 -1.48 -11.90 -7.10
C HIS A 80 -2.84 -12.58 -7.25
N THR A 81 -3.63 -12.14 -8.23
CA THR A 81 -5.01 -12.61 -8.40
C THR A 81 -5.13 -14.05 -8.87
N ASP A 82 -4.07 -14.58 -9.47
CA ASP A 82 -3.91 -16.00 -9.83
C ASP A 82 -3.34 -16.84 -8.68
N ASN A 83 -2.99 -16.20 -7.55
CA ASN A 83 -2.36 -16.80 -6.38
C ASN A 83 -0.99 -17.45 -6.68
N ASP A 84 -0.33 -17.04 -7.77
CA ASP A 84 1.05 -17.41 -8.07
C ASP A 84 2.00 -16.32 -7.57
N TYR A 85 2.97 -16.69 -6.74
CA TYR A 85 3.93 -15.78 -6.09
C TYR A 85 5.37 -16.20 -6.44
N PRO A 86 5.83 -15.94 -7.67
CA PRO A 86 7.12 -16.42 -8.17
C PRO A 86 8.32 -15.88 -7.39
N ASP A 87 8.18 -14.69 -6.81
CA ASP A 87 9.23 -14.04 -6.02
C ASP A 87 9.14 -14.33 -4.51
N ASN A 88 8.32 -15.29 -4.09
CA ASN A 88 8.03 -15.58 -2.68
C ASN A 88 7.62 -14.33 -1.89
N ASP A 89 6.86 -13.45 -2.50
CA ASP A 89 6.44 -12.17 -1.93
C ASP A 89 5.06 -12.22 -1.23
N LYS A 90 4.45 -13.40 -1.14
CA LYS A 90 3.12 -13.60 -0.53
C LYS A 90 2.99 -13.02 0.87
N ASN A 91 4.04 -13.13 1.68
CA ASN A 91 4.04 -12.68 3.07
C ASN A 91 4.76 -11.33 3.24
N ILE A 92 5.04 -10.62 2.14
CA ILE A 92 5.65 -9.29 2.19
C ILE A 92 4.57 -8.25 2.43
N ILE A 93 4.76 -7.46 3.48
CA ILE A 93 3.88 -6.36 3.87
C ILE A 93 4.64 -5.04 3.83
N THR A 94 3.90 -3.94 3.70
CA THR A 94 4.47 -2.59 3.59
C THR A 94 4.00 -1.69 4.74
N SER A 95 4.91 -0.87 5.25
CA SER A 95 4.63 0.01 6.37
C SER A 95 3.69 1.16 5.98
N GLY A 96 3.94 1.86 4.89
CA GLY A 96 3.06 2.93 4.43
C GLY A 96 1.69 2.44 3.99
N GLY A 97 1.63 1.32 3.26
CA GLY A 97 0.37 0.66 2.90
C GLY A 97 -0.45 0.29 4.14
N THR A 98 0.21 -0.21 5.20
CA THR A 98 -0.45 -0.46 6.50
C THR A 98 -0.98 0.82 7.14
N GLY A 99 -0.25 1.95 7.01
CA GLY A 99 -0.72 3.26 7.46
C GLY A 99 -2.04 3.69 6.80
N PHE A 100 -2.16 3.52 5.49
CA PHE A 100 -3.43 3.72 4.77
C PHE A 100 -4.49 2.70 5.19
N GLY A 101 -4.08 1.45 5.43
CA GLY A 101 -4.96 0.37 5.88
C GLY A 101 -5.66 0.69 7.20
N VAL A 102 -4.92 1.15 8.22
CA VAL A 102 -5.52 1.48 9.52
C VAL A 102 -6.50 2.65 9.42
N MET A 103 -6.24 3.66 8.57
CA MET A 103 -7.21 4.72 8.29
C MET A 103 -8.45 4.18 7.56
N SER A 104 -8.27 3.28 6.61
CA SER A 104 -9.37 2.64 5.88
C SER A 104 -10.25 1.81 6.79
N ILE A 105 -9.70 1.16 7.83
CA ILE A 105 -10.46 0.44 8.85
C ILE A 105 -11.40 1.38 9.60
N LEU A 106 -10.94 2.57 10.00
CA LEU A 106 -11.79 3.57 10.65
C LEU A 106 -12.94 4.01 9.74
N VAL A 107 -12.66 4.26 8.46
CA VAL A 107 -13.71 4.57 7.46
C VAL A 107 -14.72 3.43 7.35
N GLY A 108 -14.25 2.18 7.33
CA GLY A 108 -15.12 1.00 7.25
C GLY A 108 -16.05 0.87 8.46
N ILE A 109 -15.58 1.18 9.66
CA ILE A 109 -16.42 1.23 10.87
C ILE A 109 -17.47 2.34 10.74
N GLU A 110 -17.07 3.57 10.43
CA GLU A 110 -17.97 4.72 10.31
C GLU A 110 -19.03 4.56 9.19
N ARG A 111 -18.66 3.85 8.13
CA ARG A 111 -19.57 3.52 7.03
C ARG A 111 -20.41 2.27 7.27
N ASN A 112 -20.24 1.57 8.40
CA ASN A 112 -20.90 0.31 8.72
C ASN A 112 -20.66 -0.79 7.69
N TYR A 113 -19.47 -0.84 7.07
CA TYR A 113 -19.09 -1.94 6.18
C TYR A 113 -18.77 -3.21 6.95
N PHE A 114 -18.37 -3.06 8.20
CA PHE A 114 -18.17 -4.12 9.20
C PHE A 114 -18.36 -3.54 10.60
N THR A 115 -18.45 -4.41 11.61
CA THR A 115 -18.68 -3.99 12.99
C THR A 115 -17.45 -3.32 13.61
N ARG A 116 -17.66 -2.51 14.64
CA ARG A 116 -16.57 -1.89 15.41
C ARG A 116 -15.64 -2.96 16.03
N GLU A 117 -16.20 -4.07 16.49
CA GLU A 117 -15.43 -5.20 17.05
C GLU A 117 -14.51 -5.83 16.01
N ALA A 118 -15.00 -6.03 14.79
CA ALA A 118 -14.17 -6.56 13.69
C ALA A 118 -13.02 -5.60 13.35
N GLY A 119 -13.30 -4.30 13.27
CA GLY A 119 -12.27 -3.28 13.06
C GLY A 119 -11.27 -3.22 14.20
N TYR A 120 -11.72 -3.25 15.45
CA TYR A 120 -10.86 -3.28 16.63
C TYR A 120 -9.93 -4.50 16.64
N THR A 121 -10.47 -5.69 16.39
CA THR A 121 -9.68 -6.94 16.30
C THR A 121 -8.59 -6.84 15.26
N GLN A 122 -8.89 -6.25 14.10
CA GLN A 122 -7.89 -6.06 13.05
C GLN A 122 -6.81 -5.04 13.47
N LEU A 123 -7.20 -3.91 14.07
CA LEU A 123 -6.26 -2.91 14.57
C LEU A 123 -5.37 -3.45 15.68
N GLU A 124 -5.92 -4.22 16.62
CA GLU A 124 -5.16 -4.86 17.70
C GLU A 124 -4.10 -5.82 17.17
N LYS A 125 -4.44 -6.60 16.14
CA LYS A 125 -3.48 -7.49 15.45
C LYS A 125 -2.33 -6.70 14.83
N ILE A 126 -2.63 -5.62 14.09
CA ILE A 126 -1.63 -4.75 13.47
C ILE A 126 -0.72 -4.13 14.54
N ILE A 127 -1.27 -3.57 15.60
CA ILE A 127 -0.50 -2.91 16.67
C ILE A 127 0.41 -3.94 17.36
N SER A 128 -0.12 -5.11 17.71
CA SER A 128 0.67 -6.18 18.33
C SER A 128 1.81 -6.68 17.42
N PHE A 129 1.61 -6.66 16.10
CA PHE A 129 2.70 -6.94 15.16
C PHE A 129 3.75 -5.83 15.19
N LEU A 130 3.35 -4.56 15.11
CA LEU A 130 4.26 -3.42 15.08
C LEU A 130 5.12 -3.30 16.35
N GLU A 131 4.63 -3.76 17.50
CA GLU A 131 5.42 -3.77 18.76
C GLU A 131 6.66 -4.65 18.67
N ARG A 132 6.59 -5.76 17.92
CA ARG A 132 7.68 -6.74 17.81
C ARG A 132 8.46 -6.68 16.50
N ALA A 133 7.96 -5.95 15.50
CA ALA A 133 8.58 -5.85 14.18
C ALA A 133 9.90 -5.06 14.23
N ASP A 134 10.82 -5.41 13.34
CA ASP A 134 12.12 -4.74 13.22
C ASP A 134 11.94 -3.23 12.99
N ARG A 135 12.78 -2.45 13.67
CA ARG A 135 12.89 -0.99 13.55
C ARG A 135 14.34 -0.56 13.58
N PHE A 136 14.64 0.52 12.91
CA PHE A 136 15.98 1.11 12.83
C PHE A 136 15.94 2.52 13.41
N HIS A 137 16.53 2.72 14.58
CA HIS A 137 16.51 4.03 15.27
C HIS A 137 15.11 4.62 15.46
N GLY A 138 14.10 3.75 15.61
CA GLY A 138 12.70 4.14 15.76
C GLY A 138 11.90 4.22 14.47
N ALA A 139 12.53 4.23 13.29
CA ALA A 139 11.85 4.15 12.00
C ALA A 139 11.58 2.70 11.60
N TRP A 140 10.47 2.46 10.96
CA TRP A 140 10.14 1.16 10.38
C TRP A 140 10.74 1.03 8.97
N PRO A 141 11.07 -0.19 8.52
CA PRO A 141 11.53 -0.43 7.16
C PRO A 141 10.36 -0.27 6.17
N HIS A 142 10.69 -0.20 4.88
CA HIS A 142 9.68 -0.21 3.82
C HIS A 142 8.87 -1.51 3.85
N TRP A 143 9.56 -2.65 3.91
CA TRP A 143 8.97 -3.97 3.90
C TRP A 143 9.39 -4.85 5.07
N TRP A 144 8.44 -5.67 5.51
CA TRP A 144 8.68 -6.78 6.42
C TRP A 144 8.19 -8.09 5.81
N ASN A 145 8.69 -9.18 6.34
CA ASN A 145 7.97 -10.44 6.32
C ASN A 145 6.89 -10.39 7.40
N GLY A 146 5.61 -10.51 7.02
CA GLY A 146 4.45 -10.36 7.92
C GLY A 146 4.34 -11.45 8.99
N GLU A 147 4.87 -12.63 8.74
CA GLU A 147 4.87 -13.71 9.72
C GLU A 147 5.90 -13.50 10.82
N THR A 148 7.09 -13.03 10.45
CA THR A 148 8.24 -12.98 11.37
C THR A 148 8.51 -11.59 11.95
N GLY A 149 8.03 -10.53 11.31
CA GLY A 149 8.35 -9.14 11.65
C GLY A 149 9.77 -8.72 11.24
N LYS A 150 10.49 -9.56 10.52
CA LYS A 150 11.84 -9.24 10.04
C LYS A 150 11.81 -8.38 8.82
N VAL A 151 12.74 -7.40 8.75
CA VAL A 151 12.93 -6.57 7.57
C VAL A 151 13.12 -7.43 6.32
N LYS A 152 12.44 -7.06 5.23
CA LYS A 152 12.69 -7.58 3.89
C LYS A 152 13.51 -6.53 3.15
N PRO A 153 14.82 -6.76 2.91
CA PRO A 153 15.65 -5.79 2.21
C PRO A 153 15.12 -5.51 0.81
N PHE A 154 15.03 -4.24 0.45
CA PHE A 154 14.70 -3.79 -0.89
C PHE A 154 15.88 -4.02 -1.84
N SER A 155 17.08 -3.73 -1.32
CA SER A 155 18.36 -3.96 -2.00
C SER A 155 19.46 -4.19 -0.97
N LYS A 156 20.70 -4.42 -1.44
CA LYS A 156 21.88 -4.63 -0.56
C LYS A 156 22.11 -3.48 0.44
N TYR A 157 21.69 -2.26 0.09
CA TYR A 157 21.93 -1.04 0.89
C TYR A 157 20.65 -0.41 1.42
N ASP A 158 19.51 -1.09 1.25
CA ASP A 158 18.20 -0.61 1.67
C ASP A 158 17.52 -1.70 2.51
N ASP A 159 18.12 -1.95 3.65
CA ASP A 159 17.68 -2.90 4.68
C ASP A 159 17.34 -2.20 6.00
N GLY A 160 17.34 -0.87 6.01
CA GLY A 160 17.13 -0.02 7.18
C GLY A 160 15.72 0.55 7.29
N GLY A 161 15.61 1.65 8.06
CA GLY A 161 14.36 2.38 8.24
C GLY A 161 14.03 3.26 7.03
N ASP A 162 12.76 3.28 6.63
CA ASP A 162 12.22 4.18 5.62
C ASP A 162 11.41 5.30 6.29
N LEU A 163 11.87 6.54 6.17
CA LEU A 163 11.25 7.68 6.83
C LEU A 163 9.92 8.08 6.17
N VAL A 164 9.79 7.90 4.87
CA VAL A 164 8.58 8.23 4.12
C VAL A 164 7.48 7.26 4.49
N GLU A 165 7.75 5.98 4.38
CA GLU A 165 6.82 4.91 4.73
C GLU A 165 6.45 4.96 6.22
N THR A 166 7.43 5.18 7.10
CA THR A 166 7.19 5.41 8.53
C THR A 166 6.25 6.58 8.78
N SER A 167 6.37 7.67 8.01
CA SER A 167 5.49 8.84 8.18
C SER A 167 4.03 8.53 7.84
N PHE A 168 3.77 7.75 6.80
CA PHE A 168 2.42 7.30 6.46
C PHE A 168 1.85 6.38 7.55
N LEU A 169 2.65 5.45 8.06
CA LEU A 169 2.23 4.57 9.14
C LEU A 169 1.90 5.37 10.41
N LEU A 170 2.76 6.32 10.80
CA LEU A 170 2.52 7.18 11.96
C LEU A 170 1.24 8.01 11.82
N GLN A 171 0.96 8.57 10.65
CA GLN A 171 -0.29 9.30 10.41
C GLN A 171 -1.51 8.41 10.62
N GLY A 172 -1.48 7.18 10.10
CA GLY A 172 -2.54 6.20 10.33
C GLY A 172 -2.73 5.89 11.81
N LEU A 173 -1.64 5.61 12.53
CA LEU A 173 -1.68 5.33 13.98
C LEU A 173 -2.16 6.52 14.80
N LEU A 174 -1.84 7.76 14.42
CA LEU A 174 -2.37 8.96 15.06
C LEU A 174 -3.89 9.08 14.86
N CYS A 175 -4.42 8.75 13.68
CA CYS A 175 -5.86 8.69 13.44
C CYS A 175 -6.52 7.64 14.36
N VAL A 176 -5.98 6.43 14.43
CA VAL A 176 -6.49 5.37 15.32
C VAL A 176 -6.49 5.80 16.79
N ARG A 177 -5.41 6.45 17.22
CA ARG A 177 -5.30 6.94 18.61
C ARG A 177 -6.37 7.97 18.97
N GLN A 178 -6.80 8.78 17.99
CA GLN A 178 -7.80 9.83 18.22
C GLN A 178 -9.24 9.32 18.10
N TYR A 179 -9.46 8.21 17.39
CA TYR A 179 -10.75 7.56 17.19
C TYR A 179 -11.21 6.78 18.41
#